data_536852c3d89323934e411bbb59bfdc5b
#
_entry.id   536852c3d89323934e411bbb59bfdc5b
#
_cell.length_a   1.000
_cell.length_b   1.000
_cell.length_c   1.000
_cell.angle_alpha   90.00
_cell.angle_beta   90.00
_cell.angle_gamma   90.00
#
_symmetry.space_group_name_H-M   'P 1'
#
loop_
_entity.id
_entity.type
_entity.pdbx_description
1 polymer ?
#
loop_
_entity_poly.entity_id
_entity_poly.type
_entity_poly.pdbx_seq_one_letter_code
_entity_poly.pdbx_strand_id
1 'polypeptide(L)'
;DQTNAADIFFLNHEYCISDRGTPLEDKYYVFRAKPERMKLLEQMGTDIVSIANNHIYDYGADAMDDTINLLDQAKITHVGGGTNLDEAKQPTYYIINGIKIGFVAASEGEQYKFTPEATDSTTGILTSYDTTEYNQVIADASKECDYLIAYVHWGTEDEDMYNSTQTEHGKEFLKSGADIVIGGHPHVLQGIEYTEDGPIVYSLGD
;
A
#
# COMPACT_ATOMS: atom_id res chain seq x y z
N ASP A 1 -4.34 -24.43 -2.62
CA ASP A 1 -4.41 -23.02 -3.03
C ASP A 1 -3.06 -22.36 -2.71
N GLN A 2 -2.48 -21.64 -3.66
CA GLN A 2 -1.11 -21.09 -3.50
C GLN A 2 -1.06 -19.98 -2.45
N THR A 3 -2.11 -19.17 -2.36
CA THR A 3 -2.17 -18.06 -1.38
C THR A 3 -2.20 -18.56 0.06
N ASN A 4 -3.05 -19.55 0.34
CA ASN A 4 -3.12 -20.20 1.65
C ASN A 4 -1.88 -21.05 2.02
N ALA A 5 -0.98 -21.31 1.09
CA ALA A 5 0.27 -22.05 1.32
C ALA A 5 1.49 -21.15 1.51
N ALA A 6 1.35 -19.85 1.28
CA ALA A 6 2.39 -18.86 1.55
C ALA A 6 2.53 -18.63 3.06
N ASP A 7 3.74 -18.33 3.51
CA ASP A 7 3.99 -17.93 4.92
C ASP A 7 3.44 -16.53 5.20
N ILE A 8 3.41 -15.65 4.18
CA ILE A 8 2.78 -14.32 4.20
C ILE A 8 2.14 -14.08 2.84
N PHE A 9 0.86 -13.71 2.82
CA PHE A 9 0.16 -13.28 1.61
C PHE A 9 -0.17 -11.79 1.73
N PHE A 10 0.56 -10.97 0.95
CA PHE A 10 0.37 -9.52 0.81
C PHE A 10 -0.40 -9.21 -0.48
N LEU A 11 -1.32 -8.23 -0.43
CA LEU A 11 -1.97 -7.69 -1.63
C LEU A 11 -2.25 -6.18 -1.50
N ASN A 12 -2.46 -5.51 -2.63
CA ASN A 12 -3.02 -4.17 -2.67
C ASN A 12 -4.54 -4.25 -2.59
N HIS A 13 -5.13 -3.59 -1.58
CA HIS A 13 -6.57 -3.53 -1.37
C HIS A 13 -7.13 -2.22 -1.94
N GLU A 14 -7.51 -2.22 -3.21
CA GLU A 14 -7.78 -1.02 -3.99
C GLU A 14 -9.28 -0.66 -4.08
N TYR A 15 -9.97 -0.70 -2.96
CA TYR A 15 -11.35 -0.22 -2.82
C TYR A 15 -11.71 -0.10 -1.34
N CYS A 16 -12.73 0.70 -1.01
CA CYS A 16 -13.24 0.71 0.37
C CYS A 16 -14.31 -0.38 0.59
N ILE A 17 -14.41 -0.86 1.82
CA ILE A 17 -15.45 -1.80 2.28
C ILE A 17 -16.31 -1.11 3.31
N SER A 18 -17.52 -0.65 2.91
CA SER A 18 -18.42 0.11 3.78
C SER A 18 -19.82 0.19 3.20
N ASP A 19 -20.80 0.40 4.09
CA ASP A 19 -22.15 0.84 3.70
C ASP A 19 -22.34 2.35 3.90
N ARG A 20 -21.33 3.08 4.43
CA ARG A 20 -21.33 4.53 4.67
C ARG A 20 -20.62 5.29 3.55
N GLY A 21 -20.71 6.61 3.63
CA GLY A 21 -20.08 7.52 2.68
C GLY A 21 -20.86 7.70 1.37
N THR A 22 -20.42 8.68 0.60
CA THR A 22 -20.95 8.99 -0.73
C THR A 22 -19.81 8.98 -1.74
N PRO A 23 -20.05 8.57 -3.01
CA PRO A 23 -18.98 8.59 -4.00
C PRO A 23 -18.43 10.00 -4.16
N LEU A 24 -17.11 10.08 -4.32
CA LEU A 24 -16.43 11.37 -4.55
C LEU A 24 -16.94 12.01 -5.85
N GLU A 25 -17.29 13.28 -5.77
CA GLU A 25 -17.70 14.08 -6.93
C GLU A 25 -16.50 14.23 -7.90
N ASP A 26 -16.79 14.28 -9.19
CA ASP A 26 -15.80 14.45 -10.27
C ASP A 26 -14.73 13.33 -10.38
N LYS A 27 -14.83 12.25 -9.62
CA LYS A 27 -14.01 11.05 -9.82
C LYS A 27 -14.76 10.08 -10.74
N TYR A 28 -14.10 9.70 -11.86
CA TYR A 28 -14.74 8.92 -12.92
C TYR A 28 -15.01 7.47 -12.52
N TYR A 29 -14.02 6.84 -11.86
CA TYR A 29 -14.13 5.48 -11.31
C TYR A 29 -14.11 5.54 -9.79
N VAL A 30 -15.11 4.95 -9.15
CA VAL A 30 -15.21 4.83 -7.69
C VAL A 30 -15.59 3.41 -7.30
N PHE A 31 -14.84 2.80 -6.39
CA PHE A 31 -14.99 1.40 -6.03
C PHE A 31 -15.36 1.22 -4.56
N ARG A 32 -16.40 0.41 -4.33
CA ARG A 32 -16.83 0.05 -2.99
C ARG A 32 -17.38 -1.37 -2.94
N ALA A 33 -17.00 -2.11 -1.93
CA ALA A 33 -17.63 -3.38 -1.58
C ALA A 33 -18.47 -3.25 -0.31
N LYS A 34 -19.41 -4.17 -0.14
CA LYS A 34 -20.19 -4.29 1.10
C LYS A 34 -19.39 -4.99 2.19
N PRO A 35 -19.68 -4.73 3.49
CA PRO A 35 -18.95 -5.32 4.62
C PRO A 35 -18.80 -6.85 4.58
N GLU A 36 -19.82 -7.57 4.11
CA GLU A 36 -19.76 -9.03 4.00
C GLU A 36 -18.70 -9.54 3.01
N ARG A 37 -18.14 -8.67 2.16
CA ARG A 37 -17.08 -9.03 1.21
C ARG A 37 -15.71 -9.15 1.87
N MET A 38 -15.53 -8.66 3.11
CA MET A 38 -14.32 -8.91 3.90
C MET A 38 -13.97 -10.41 3.97
N LYS A 39 -14.99 -11.27 3.98
CA LYS A 39 -14.82 -12.73 3.95
C LYS A 39 -14.01 -13.24 2.76
N LEU A 40 -13.92 -12.52 1.66
CA LEU A 40 -13.10 -12.93 0.52
C LEU A 40 -11.62 -12.85 0.87
N LEU A 41 -11.18 -11.78 1.53
CA LEU A 41 -9.80 -11.64 1.99
C LEU A 41 -9.43 -12.73 3.00
N GLU A 42 -10.34 -13.03 3.95
CA GLU A 42 -10.16 -14.13 4.91
C GLU A 42 -10.04 -15.50 4.19
N GLN A 43 -10.89 -15.76 3.20
CA GLN A 43 -10.88 -17.02 2.43
C GLN A 43 -9.64 -17.17 1.55
N MET A 44 -9.07 -16.06 1.10
CA MET A 44 -7.81 -16.04 0.35
C MET A 44 -6.59 -16.28 1.24
N GLY A 45 -6.74 -16.25 2.56
CA GLY A 45 -5.65 -16.35 3.51
C GLY A 45 -4.78 -15.09 3.53
N THR A 46 -5.41 -13.92 3.36
CA THR A 46 -4.70 -12.64 3.35
C THR A 46 -4.19 -12.30 4.75
N ASP A 47 -2.90 -12.05 4.88
CA ASP A 47 -2.26 -11.66 6.14
C ASP A 47 -2.14 -10.15 6.27
N ILE A 48 -1.80 -9.48 5.17
CA ILE A 48 -1.51 -8.04 5.14
C ILE A 48 -1.96 -7.42 3.83
N VAL A 49 -2.44 -6.19 3.90
CA VAL A 49 -2.83 -5.39 2.73
C VAL A 49 -2.17 -4.02 2.72
N SER A 50 -1.81 -3.51 1.53
CA SER A 50 -1.63 -2.07 1.34
C SER A 50 -3.00 -1.42 1.15
N ILE A 51 -3.25 -0.34 1.87
CA ILE A 51 -4.37 0.58 1.64
C ILE A 51 -3.89 1.94 1.14
N ALA A 52 -2.59 2.08 0.83
CA ALA A 52 -2.03 3.26 0.17
C ALA A 52 -2.29 3.18 -1.33
N ASN A 53 -3.45 3.64 -1.77
CA ASN A 53 -3.81 3.67 -3.19
C ASN A 53 -4.86 4.74 -3.47
N ASN A 54 -5.14 4.99 -4.74
CA ASN A 54 -6.06 6.04 -5.18
C ASN A 54 -7.54 5.70 -4.99
N HIS A 55 -7.92 4.48 -4.63
CA HIS A 55 -9.32 4.05 -4.51
C HIS A 55 -9.82 3.80 -3.08
N ILE A 56 -8.95 3.77 -2.08
CA ILE A 56 -9.36 3.50 -0.69
C ILE A 56 -10.31 4.58 -0.13
N TYR A 57 -10.22 5.80 -0.66
CA TYR A 57 -11.00 6.96 -0.18
C TYR A 57 -12.20 7.30 -1.08
N ASP A 58 -12.55 6.48 -2.06
CA ASP A 58 -13.59 6.75 -3.08
C ASP A 58 -14.96 7.14 -2.52
N TYR A 59 -15.26 6.77 -1.30
CA TYR A 59 -16.49 7.10 -0.58
C TYR A 59 -16.23 7.94 0.69
N GLY A 60 -15.06 8.58 0.78
CA GLY A 60 -14.70 9.49 1.86
C GLY A 60 -14.18 8.82 3.13
N ALA A 61 -13.89 9.64 4.14
CA ALA A 61 -13.27 9.21 5.39
C ALA A 61 -14.05 8.10 6.11
N ASP A 62 -15.37 8.25 6.25
CA ASP A 62 -16.20 7.23 6.92
C ASP A 62 -16.08 5.85 6.28
N ALA A 63 -15.95 5.77 4.97
CA ALA A 63 -15.82 4.48 4.27
C ALA A 63 -14.41 3.89 4.43
N MET A 64 -13.39 4.73 4.47
CA MET A 64 -12.02 4.28 4.75
C MET A 64 -11.89 3.82 6.20
N ASP A 65 -12.46 4.55 7.17
CA ASP A 65 -12.47 4.16 8.59
C ASP A 65 -13.19 2.81 8.79
N ASP A 66 -14.32 2.59 8.12
CA ASP A 66 -15.01 1.31 8.14
C ASP A 66 -14.14 0.18 7.60
N THR A 67 -13.41 0.45 6.51
CA THR A 67 -12.49 -0.54 5.91
C THR A 67 -11.39 -0.92 6.89
N ILE A 68 -10.74 0.06 7.52
CA ILE A 68 -9.71 -0.16 8.55
C ILE A 68 -10.28 -1.00 9.70
N ASN A 69 -11.43 -0.60 10.23
CA ASN A 69 -12.08 -1.33 11.33
C ASN A 69 -12.44 -2.79 10.96
N LEU A 70 -12.85 -3.04 9.71
CA LEU A 70 -13.18 -4.38 9.24
C LEU A 70 -11.92 -5.24 9.06
N LEU A 71 -10.82 -4.67 8.56
CA LEU A 71 -9.51 -5.32 8.48
C LEU A 71 -9.03 -5.73 9.89
N ASP A 72 -9.11 -4.84 10.86
CA ASP A 72 -8.74 -5.11 12.26
C ASP A 72 -9.59 -6.24 12.87
N GLN A 73 -10.90 -6.23 12.64
CA GLN A 73 -11.80 -7.29 13.11
C GLN A 73 -11.49 -8.65 12.48
N ALA A 74 -11.10 -8.64 11.20
CA ALA A 74 -10.67 -9.84 10.47
C ALA A 74 -9.24 -10.26 10.83
N LYS A 75 -8.48 -9.45 11.60
CA LYS A 75 -7.07 -9.63 11.93
C LYS A 75 -6.17 -9.64 10.69
N ILE A 76 -6.56 -8.90 9.66
CA ILE A 76 -5.76 -8.63 8.48
C ILE A 76 -5.04 -7.32 8.72
N THR A 77 -3.73 -7.35 8.76
CA THR A 77 -2.93 -6.15 8.99
C THR A 77 -2.96 -5.24 7.76
N HIS A 78 -2.87 -3.93 7.96
CA HIS A 78 -2.77 -2.98 6.86
C HIS A 78 -1.56 -2.06 7.02
N VAL A 79 -1.08 -1.49 5.91
CA VAL A 79 0.01 -0.52 5.85
C VAL A 79 -0.32 0.60 4.86
N GLY A 80 0.27 1.77 5.10
CA GLY A 80 0.23 2.91 4.18
C GLY A 80 -1.03 3.77 4.27
N GLY A 81 -1.90 3.54 5.23
CA GLY A 81 -3.07 4.36 5.52
C GLY A 81 -3.50 4.20 6.97
N GLY A 82 -4.28 5.14 7.47
CA GLY A 82 -4.72 5.14 8.87
C GLY A 82 -5.73 6.23 9.15
N THR A 83 -6.28 6.22 10.37
CA THR A 83 -7.19 7.27 10.87
C THR A 83 -6.46 8.57 11.21
N ASN A 84 -5.12 8.50 11.20
CA ASN A 84 -4.20 9.63 11.37
C ASN A 84 -2.84 9.29 10.73
N LEU A 85 -1.93 10.28 10.70
CA LEU A 85 -0.62 10.15 10.06
C LEU A 85 0.28 9.12 10.76
N ASP A 86 0.25 9.05 12.09
CA ASP A 86 1.06 8.07 12.83
C ASP A 86 0.67 6.64 12.47
N GLU A 87 -0.63 6.35 12.34
CA GLU A 87 -1.11 5.04 11.86
C GLU A 87 -0.72 4.79 10.41
N ALA A 88 -0.88 5.78 9.52
CA ALA A 88 -0.52 5.63 8.11
C ALA A 88 0.96 5.32 7.89
N LYS A 89 1.84 5.79 8.79
CA LYS A 89 3.29 5.53 8.78
C LYS A 89 3.68 4.22 9.46
N GLN A 90 2.77 3.56 10.17
CA GLN A 90 3.12 2.41 11.01
C GLN A 90 3.58 1.23 10.16
N PRO A 91 4.83 0.74 10.32
CA PRO A 91 5.27 -0.48 9.67
C PRO A 91 4.66 -1.71 10.34
N THR A 92 4.52 -2.79 9.57
CA THR A 92 4.11 -4.09 10.09
C THR A 92 5.25 -5.08 9.99
N TYR A 93 5.38 -5.97 10.98
CA TYR A 93 6.46 -6.95 11.03
C TYR A 93 5.92 -8.37 11.25
N TYR A 94 6.46 -9.32 10.49
CA TYR A 94 6.23 -10.76 10.68
C TYR A 94 7.55 -11.47 10.98
N ILE A 95 7.50 -12.53 11.79
CA ILE A 95 8.67 -13.38 12.06
C ILE A 95 8.40 -14.75 11.45
N ILE A 96 9.14 -15.08 10.39
CA ILE A 96 9.03 -16.36 9.69
C ILE A 96 10.39 -17.08 9.76
N ASN A 97 10.40 -18.25 10.35
CA ASN A 97 11.61 -19.06 10.52
C ASN A 97 12.77 -18.30 11.19
N GLY A 98 12.44 -17.35 12.08
CA GLY A 98 13.42 -16.54 12.81
C GLY A 98 13.90 -15.28 12.06
N ILE A 99 13.42 -15.04 10.85
CA ILE A 99 13.68 -13.82 10.06
C ILE A 99 12.54 -12.84 10.30
N LYS A 100 12.85 -11.61 10.71
CA LYS A 100 11.88 -10.52 10.88
C LYS A 100 11.74 -9.74 9.58
N ILE A 101 10.58 -9.83 8.96
CA ILE A 101 10.24 -9.18 7.69
C ILE A 101 9.34 -7.99 7.97
N GLY A 102 9.74 -6.79 7.52
CA GLY A 102 8.99 -5.55 7.64
C GLY A 102 8.26 -5.20 6.34
N PHE A 103 7.12 -4.53 6.49
CA PHE A 103 6.33 -3.99 5.38
C PHE A 103 5.97 -2.53 5.66
N VAL A 104 6.15 -1.69 4.65
CA VAL A 104 5.69 -0.30 4.62
C VAL A 104 5.06 -0.02 3.26
N ALA A 105 4.12 0.94 3.18
CA ALA A 105 3.49 1.29 1.91
C ALA A 105 3.22 2.79 1.81
N ALA A 106 3.25 3.31 0.57
CA ALA A 106 2.86 4.68 0.24
C ALA A 106 2.27 4.75 -1.18
N SER A 107 1.68 5.88 -1.55
CA SER A 107 1.09 6.09 -2.86
C SER A 107 1.50 7.42 -3.49
N GLU A 108 1.75 7.37 -4.80
CA GLU A 108 1.82 8.53 -5.69
C GLU A 108 0.51 8.77 -6.47
N GLY A 109 -0.50 7.92 -6.28
CA GLY A 109 -1.70 7.92 -7.11
C GLY A 109 -2.51 9.22 -7.02
N GLU A 110 -2.93 9.76 -8.17
CA GLU A 110 -3.88 10.87 -8.35
C GLU A 110 -3.58 12.21 -7.63
N GLN A 111 -2.32 12.48 -7.29
CA GLN A 111 -1.85 13.80 -6.84
C GLN A 111 -2.77 14.52 -5.83
N TYR A 112 -3.12 13.88 -4.72
CA TYR A 112 -3.92 14.47 -3.61
C TYR A 112 -5.35 14.90 -3.97
N LYS A 113 -5.75 14.81 -5.23
CA LYS A 113 -7.03 15.35 -5.67
C LYS A 113 -8.22 14.63 -5.06
N PHE A 114 -8.12 13.30 -4.95
CA PHE A 114 -9.21 12.46 -4.50
C PHE A 114 -8.90 11.67 -3.24
N THR A 115 -7.66 11.22 -3.07
CA THR A 115 -7.24 10.48 -1.88
C THR A 115 -6.32 11.36 -1.05
N PRO A 116 -6.77 11.86 0.11
CA PRO A 116 -6.00 12.78 0.92
C PRO A 116 -4.86 12.07 1.63
N GLU A 117 -3.78 12.80 1.85
CA GLU A 117 -2.76 12.44 2.81
C GLU A 117 -3.35 12.43 4.24
N ALA A 118 -2.96 11.45 5.04
CA ALA A 118 -3.28 11.44 6.45
C ALA A 118 -2.63 12.62 7.17
N THR A 119 -3.32 13.21 8.14
CA THR A 119 -2.77 14.23 9.02
C THR A 119 -2.83 13.76 10.48
N ASP A 120 -2.34 14.54 11.42
CA ASP A 120 -2.41 14.21 12.86
C ASP A 120 -3.84 13.89 13.36
N SER A 121 -4.87 14.33 12.64
CA SER A 121 -6.26 14.22 13.05
C SER A 121 -7.25 13.83 11.96
N THR A 122 -6.79 13.47 10.79
CA THR A 122 -7.65 13.08 9.66
C THR A 122 -7.19 11.80 9.00
N THR A 123 -8.18 10.94 8.70
CA THR A 123 -8.00 9.70 7.94
C THR A 123 -7.48 9.97 6.54
N GLY A 124 -6.51 9.18 6.13
CA GLY A 124 -5.90 9.25 4.81
C GLY A 124 -4.78 8.24 4.62
N ILE A 125 -4.00 8.43 3.58
CA ILE A 125 -2.89 7.56 3.22
C ILE A 125 -1.54 8.22 3.48
N LEU A 126 -0.48 7.41 3.53
CA LEU A 126 0.89 7.90 3.39
C LEU A 126 1.17 8.12 1.91
N THR A 127 1.66 9.31 1.57
CA THR A 127 1.98 9.68 0.20
C THR A 127 3.49 9.61 -0.06
N SER A 128 3.87 9.49 -1.33
CA SER A 128 5.26 9.45 -1.78
C SER A 128 5.56 10.40 -2.97
N TYR A 129 4.72 11.41 -3.18
CA TYR A 129 5.02 12.48 -4.14
C TYR A 129 6.24 13.30 -3.72
N ASP A 130 6.24 13.75 -2.46
CA ASP A 130 7.45 14.14 -1.75
C ASP A 130 7.93 12.89 -1.01
N THR A 131 9.06 12.37 -1.44
CA THR A 131 9.60 11.11 -0.91
C THR A 131 10.14 11.23 0.51
N THR A 132 10.29 12.45 1.05
CA THR A 132 10.95 12.73 2.33
C THR A 132 10.36 11.92 3.48
N GLU A 133 9.03 11.95 3.64
CA GLU A 133 8.36 11.26 4.74
C GLU A 133 8.44 9.74 4.57
N TYR A 134 8.19 9.23 3.37
CA TYR A 134 8.25 7.79 3.11
C TYR A 134 9.68 7.24 3.23
N ASN A 135 10.69 8.00 2.78
CA ASN A 135 12.10 7.66 2.99
C ASN A 135 12.45 7.57 4.48
N GLN A 136 11.90 8.47 5.33
CA GLN A 136 12.10 8.42 6.77
C GLN A 136 11.44 7.17 7.38
N VAL A 137 10.21 6.84 6.97
CA VAL A 137 9.52 5.62 7.41
C VAL A 137 10.33 4.37 7.05
N ILE A 138 10.84 4.28 5.82
CA ILE A 138 11.72 3.19 5.37
C ILE A 138 12.99 3.13 6.23
N ALA A 139 13.67 4.26 6.43
CA ALA A 139 14.91 4.33 7.19
C ALA A 139 14.74 3.93 8.66
N ASP A 140 13.60 4.19 9.26
CA ASP A 140 13.31 3.79 10.63
C ASP A 140 12.87 2.34 10.72
N ALA A 141 11.99 1.89 9.81
CA ALA A 141 11.52 0.51 9.77
C ALA A 141 12.65 -0.50 9.50
N SER A 142 13.61 -0.16 8.62
CA SER A 142 14.73 -1.03 8.27
C SER A 142 15.65 -1.37 9.45
N LYS A 143 15.73 -0.50 10.47
CA LYS A 143 16.52 -0.75 11.69
C LYS A 143 15.88 -1.79 12.61
N GLU A 144 14.60 -2.06 12.41
CA GLU A 144 13.78 -2.91 13.27
C GLU A 144 13.51 -4.30 12.67
N CYS A 145 14.01 -4.61 11.47
CA CYS A 145 13.79 -5.89 10.80
C CYS A 145 15.06 -6.40 10.09
N ASP A 146 15.03 -7.67 9.69
CA ASP A 146 16.10 -8.30 8.92
C ASP A 146 15.92 -8.10 7.42
N TYR A 147 14.69 -7.87 6.97
CA TYR A 147 14.32 -7.65 5.56
C TYR A 147 13.12 -6.72 5.48
N LEU A 148 13.24 -5.62 4.73
CA LEU A 148 12.17 -4.63 4.57
C LEU A 148 11.63 -4.60 3.14
N ILE A 149 10.34 -4.78 3.00
CA ILE A 149 9.58 -4.66 1.75
C ILE A 149 8.89 -3.29 1.74
N ALA A 150 9.25 -2.44 0.78
CA ALA A 150 8.59 -1.17 0.52
C ALA A 150 7.62 -1.32 -0.66
N TYR A 151 6.32 -1.22 -0.40
CA TYR A 151 5.30 -1.20 -1.45
C TYR A 151 4.98 0.23 -1.85
N VAL A 152 4.78 0.47 -3.15
CA VAL A 152 4.40 1.79 -3.65
C VAL A 152 3.38 1.69 -4.76
N HIS A 153 2.31 2.46 -4.64
CA HIS A 153 1.24 2.57 -5.63
C HIS A 153 1.53 3.79 -6.53
N TRP A 154 2.03 3.55 -7.74
CA TRP A 154 2.66 4.57 -8.57
C TRP A 154 2.54 4.33 -10.08
N GLY A 155 3.09 5.24 -10.89
CA GLY A 155 3.20 5.08 -12.33
C GLY A 155 1.96 5.56 -13.07
N THR A 156 1.74 5.02 -14.26
CA THR A 156 0.65 5.39 -15.16
C THR A 156 -0.12 4.14 -15.55
N GLU A 157 -1.45 4.18 -15.45
CA GLU A 157 -2.35 3.09 -15.86
C GLU A 157 -2.11 2.71 -17.34
N ASP A 158 -2.19 1.41 -17.62
CA ASP A 158 -2.07 0.80 -18.95
C ASP A 158 -0.71 1.01 -19.67
N GLU A 159 0.32 1.55 -18.97
CA GLU A 159 1.65 1.74 -19.54
C GLU A 159 2.59 0.58 -19.17
N ASP A 160 3.04 -0.19 -20.16
CA ASP A 160 3.96 -1.33 -19.97
C ASP A 160 5.37 -0.92 -19.53
N MET A 161 5.76 0.33 -19.81
CA MET A 161 7.08 0.85 -19.48
C MET A 161 7.00 1.75 -18.24
N TYR A 162 7.82 1.44 -17.24
CA TYR A 162 7.98 2.32 -16.08
C TYR A 162 8.65 3.65 -16.49
N ASN A 163 8.28 4.73 -15.81
CA ASN A 163 8.76 6.08 -16.11
C ASN A 163 9.98 6.48 -15.24
N SER A 164 10.51 7.69 -15.50
CA SER A 164 11.68 8.23 -14.79
C SER A 164 11.42 8.46 -13.29
N THR A 165 10.20 8.87 -12.92
CA THR A 165 9.81 9.09 -11.51
C THR A 165 9.84 7.79 -10.75
N GLN A 166 9.26 6.71 -11.29
CA GLN A 166 9.33 5.38 -10.70
C GLN A 166 10.79 4.92 -10.50
N THR A 167 11.66 5.18 -11.50
CA THR A 167 13.08 4.81 -11.42
C THR A 167 13.82 5.61 -10.35
N GLU A 168 13.59 6.91 -10.27
CA GLU A 168 14.23 7.82 -9.31
C GLU A 168 13.80 7.46 -7.88
N HIS A 169 12.49 7.44 -7.63
CA HIS A 169 11.93 7.16 -6.31
C HIS A 169 12.25 5.72 -5.85
N GLY A 170 12.17 4.73 -6.74
CA GLY A 170 12.51 3.35 -6.39
C GLY A 170 13.95 3.21 -5.90
N LYS A 171 14.90 3.90 -6.53
CA LYS A 171 16.31 3.93 -6.09
C LYS A 171 16.50 4.70 -4.79
N GLU A 172 15.72 5.75 -4.54
CA GLU A 172 15.73 6.47 -3.25
C GLU A 172 15.21 5.57 -2.13
N PHE A 173 14.13 4.81 -2.34
CA PHE A 173 13.57 3.90 -1.35
C PHE A 173 14.55 2.78 -0.98
N LEU A 174 15.26 2.20 -1.96
CA LEU A 174 16.33 1.23 -1.68
C LEU A 174 17.47 1.85 -0.87
N LYS A 175 17.94 3.05 -1.24
CA LYS A 175 19.00 3.77 -0.50
C LYS A 175 18.56 4.14 0.91
N SER A 176 17.29 4.34 1.15
CA SER A 176 16.73 4.63 2.48
C SER A 176 16.67 3.39 3.38
N GLY A 177 16.87 2.19 2.83
CA GLY A 177 17.00 0.95 3.58
C GLY A 177 15.97 -0.13 3.25
N ALA A 178 15.17 0.02 2.19
CA ALA A 178 14.36 -1.08 1.69
C ALA A 178 15.26 -2.13 1.01
N ASP A 179 15.00 -3.41 1.25
CA ASP A 179 15.69 -4.52 0.58
C ASP A 179 15.05 -4.85 -0.77
N ILE A 180 13.78 -4.52 -0.94
CA ILE A 180 13.05 -4.62 -2.19
C ILE A 180 11.98 -3.53 -2.26
N VAL A 181 11.79 -2.97 -3.46
CA VAL A 181 10.65 -2.10 -3.79
C VAL A 181 9.69 -2.85 -4.71
N ILE A 182 8.41 -2.88 -4.35
CA ILE A 182 7.36 -3.52 -5.14
C ILE A 182 6.29 -2.49 -5.47
N GLY A 183 6.00 -2.33 -6.75
CA GLY A 183 5.02 -1.39 -7.27
C GLY A 183 3.71 -2.04 -7.70
N GLY A 184 2.65 -1.22 -7.71
CA GLY A 184 1.34 -1.49 -8.27
C GLY A 184 0.73 -0.21 -8.83
N HIS A 185 -0.50 -0.22 -9.30
CA HIS A 185 -1.27 0.84 -9.95
C HIS A 185 -1.32 0.76 -11.49
N PRO A 186 -0.26 0.44 -12.24
CA PRO A 186 -0.35 0.44 -13.70
C PRO A 186 -1.35 -0.57 -14.30
N HIS A 187 -1.85 -1.53 -13.51
CA HIS A 187 -2.75 -2.64 -13.93
C HIS A 187 -2.18 -3.52 -15.05
N VAL A 188 -0.90 -3.34 -15.37
CA VAL A 188 -0.12 -4.15 -16.30
C VAL A 188 1.21 -4.51 -15.67
N LEU A 189 1.79 -5.65 -16.07
CA LEU A 189 3.14 -6.02 -15.64
C LEU A 189 4.16 -5.05 -16.22
N GLN A 190 5.01 -4.49 -15.36
CA GLN A 190 6.18 -3.73 -15.76
C GLN A 190 7.47 -4.49 -15.44
N GLY A 191 8.60 -3.96 -15.89
CA GLY A 191 9.89 -4.60 -15.73
C GLY A 191 10.38 -4.73 -14.29
N ILE A 192 11.44 -5.53 -14.11
CA ILE A 192 12.20 -5.64 -12.87
C ILE A 192 13.60 -5.09 -13.13
N GLU A 193 14.05 -4.14 -12.31
CA GLU A 193 15.42 -3.64 -12.32
C GLU A 193 16.17 -4.20 -11.11
N TYR A 194 17.36 -4.75 -11.37
CA TYR A 194 18.30 -5.15 -10.31
C TYR A 194 19.36 -4.07 -10.15
N THR A 195 19.34 -3.36 -9.05
CA THR A 195 20.34 -2.34 -8.70
C THR A 195 21.39 -2.89 -7.74
N GLU A 196 22.44 -2.11 -7.44
CA GLU A 196 23.42 -2.46 -6.42
C GLU A 196 22.80 -2.50 -5.01
N ASP A 197 21.74 -1.72 -4.77
CA ASP A 197 21.07 -1.59 -3.46
C ASP A 197 19.92 -2.59 -3.28
N GLY A 198 19.44 -3.24 -4.37
CA GLY A 198 18.35 -4.21 -4.32
C GLY A 198 17.48 -4.22 -5.59
N PRO A 199 16.46 -5.09 -5.67
CA PRO A 199 15.55 -5.15 -6.79
C PRO A 199 14.39 -4.15 -6.66
N ILE A 200 13.97 -3.62 -7.82
CA ILE A 200 12.73 -2.84 -8.00
C ILE A 200 11.82 -3.61 -8.95
N VAL A 201 10.68 -4.05 -8.44
CA VAL A 201 9.59 -4.65 -9.24
C VAL A 201 8.59 -3.55 -9.52
N TYR A 202 8.63 -2.96 -10.72
CA TYR A 202 7.89 -1.73 -11.00
C TYR A 202 6.37 -1.87 -11.00
N SER A 203 5.83 -3.00 -11.44
CA SER A 203 4.42 -3.36 -11.28
C SER A 203 4.22 -4.86 -11.38
N LEU A 204 3.38 -5.41 -10.49
CA LEU A 204 2.97 -6.82 -10.52
C LEU A 204 1.73 -7.07 -11.41
N GLY A 205 1.15 -6.03 -12.01
CA GLY A 205 -0.14 -6.10 -12.70
C GLY A 205 -1.31 -6.15 -11.71
N ASP A 206 -2.39 -6.83 -12.10
CA ASP A 206 -3.58 -7.08 -11.27
C ASP A 206 -3.45 -8.37 -10.43
#